data_952e940e5fc0ed0ebbb4b8d35d85c68d
#
_entry.id   952e940e5fc0ed0ebbb4b8d35d85c68d
#
_cell.length_a   1.000
_cell.length_b   1.000
_cell.length_c   1.000
_cell.angle_alpha   90.00
_cell.angle_beta   90.00
_cell.angle_gamma   90.00
#
_symmetry.space_group_name_H-M   'P 1'
#
loop_
_entity.id
_entity.type
_entity.pdbx_description
1 polymer ?
#
loop_
_entity_poly.entity_id
_entity_poly.type
_entity_poly.pdbx_seq_one_letter_code
_entity_poly.pdbx_strand_id
1 'polypeptide(L)'
;MSENGIHHVTALSGPAGRNVDFYTRVLGLRLVKKTVNFDDPGTYHLYYGDGSGTPGTILTFFPIAHAGPGRVGIGETQETAFRVPRASLGWWTHRLVAEGVRHEALVQVFGESTLRFRDPDGMMLALVGVAGAEDEPAFADGIPAEHAIRGFHGVTLLLAEAGPTAAILEGVFGFRETGREGSAIRLESGAKDGGPKIGGAVTLRAVGQFLPGRAGAGSVHHVAFRAADDAEQAAMAERLASEHGLSVTEQRDRNYFRSVYFREPGGVLFEIATDAPGFAVDEPAESLGQALKLPAFLEPHRASIEAVLPAVA
;
A
#
# COMPACT_ATOMS: atom_id res chain seq x y z
N MET A 1 -20.95 -2.95 -9.58
CA MET A 1 -20.26 -1.81 -8.93
C MET A 1 -18.92 -2.33 -8.54
N SER A 2 -17.85 -1.65 -8.99
CA SER A 2 -16.48 -2.02 -8.67
C SER A 2 -16.28 -2.10 -7.15
N GLU A 3 -15.38 -2.95 -6.74
CA GLU A 3 -14.92 -2.98 -5.36
C GLU A 3 -13.94 -1.82 -5.13
N ASN A 4 -14.48 -0.63 -4.88
CA ASN A 4 -13.68 0.54 -4.55
C ASN A 4 -12.84 0.26 -3.30
N GLY A 5 -11.63 0.78 -3.26
CA GLY A 5 -10.70 0.60 -2.16
C GLY A 5 -9.26 0.88 -2.60
N ILE A 6 -8.32 0.61 -1.73
CA ILE A 6 -6.90 0.70 -2.04
C ILE A 6 -6.53 -0.45 -2.97
N HIS A 7 -5.84 -0.16 -4.08
CA HIS A 7 -5.24 -1.14 -4.97
C HIS A 7 -3.89 -1.59 -4.42
N HIS A 8 -3.00 -0.63 -4.20
CA HIS A 8 -1.67 -0.86 -3.63
C HIS A 8 -1.15 0.38 -2.89
N VAL A 9 -0.11 0.17 -2.11
CA VAL A 9 0.67 1.25 -1.50
C VAL A 9 2.12 1.09 -1.94
N THR A 10 2.75 2.15 -2.44
CA THR A 10 4.16 2.16 -2.83
C THR A 10 4.97 3.01 -1.86
N ALA A 11 6.08 2.48 -1.39
CA ALA A 11 6.97 3.15 -0.44
C ALA A 11 8.43 3.15 -0.91
N LEU A 12 9.24 3.98 -0.27
CA LEU A 12 10.69 4.01 -0.44
C LEU A 12 11.34 3.22 0.70
N SER A 13 12.33 2.41 0.38
CA SER A 13 13.10 1.69 1.40
C SER A 13 14.60 1.88 1.22
N GLY A 14 15.35 1.47 2.21
CA GLY A 14 16.79 1.29 2.14
C GLY A 14 17.16 0.03 1.35
N PRO A 15 18.20 -0.75 1.77
CA PRO A 15 18.70 -1.88 1.00
C PRO A 15 17.65 -2.95 0.69
N ALA A 16 17.61 -3.39 -0.58
CA ALA A 16 16.62 -4.34 -1.10
C ALA A 16 16.58 -5.68 -0.33
N GLY A 17 17.72 -6.28 0.00
CA GLY A 17 17.78 -7.56 0.72
C GLY A 17 17.13 -7.48 2.10
N ARG A 18 17.36 -6.38 2.85
CA ARG A 18 16.71 -6.15 4.16
C ARG A 18 15.20 -5.97 4.02
N ASN A 19 14.76 -5.29 2.97
CA ASN A 19 13.36 -5.11 2.66
C ASN A 19 12.69 -6.46 2.35
N VAL A 20 13.30 -7.29 1.48
CA VAL A 20 12.77 -8.62 1.15
C VAL A 20 12.69 -9.49 2.39
N ASP A 21 13.76 -9.60 3.21
CA ASP A 21 13.73 -10.41 4.43
C ASP A 21 12.57 -10.01 5.36
N PHE A 22 12.39 -8.72 5.58
CA PHE A 22 11.34 -8.24 6.49
C PHE A 22 9.92 -8.57 5.99
N TYR A 23 9.62 -8.26 4.74
CA TYR A 23 8.26 -8.44 4.23
C TYR A 23 7.91 -9.90 3.92
N THR A 24 8.89 -10.74 3.58
CA THR A 24 8.64 -12.17 3.36
C THR A 24 8.78 -12.99 4.63
N ARG A 25 9.92 -12.97 5.30
CA ARG A 25 10.16 -13.82 6.47
C ARG A 25 9.44 -13.33 7.72
N VAL A 26 9.49 -12.02 8.03
CA VAL A 26 8.88 -11.50 9.27
C VAL A 26 7.37 -11.37 9.13
N LEU A 27 6.87 -10.79 8.04
CA LEU A 27 5.43 -10.56 7.83
C LEU A 27 4.72 -11.69 7.07
N GLY A 28 5.47 -12.60 6.42
CA GLY A 28 4.89 -13.74 5.67
C GLY A 28 4.15 -13.34 4.40
N LEU A 29 4.46 -12.17 3.82
CA LEU A 29 3.92 -11.79 2.53
C LEU A 29 4.68 -12.50 1.40
N ARG A 30 4.03 -12.78 0.29
CA ARG A 30 4.70 -13.27 -0.91
C ARG A 30 5.37 -12.12 -1.65
N LEU A 31 6.63 -12.27 -2.08
CA LEU A 31 7.20 -11.44 -3.13
C LEU A 31 6.56 -11.87 -4.46
N VAL A 32 5.55 -11.13 -4.92
CA VAL A 32 4.76 -11.50 -6.10
C VAL A 32 5.36 -10.98 -7.41
N LYS A 33 6.22 -9.94 -7.34
CA LYS A 33 6.93 -9.47 -8.52
C LYS A 33 8.27 -8.81 -8.12
N LYS A 34 9.30 -9.17 -8.88
CA LYS A 34 10.61 -8.52 -8.87
C LYS A 34 10.86 -7.92 -10.25
N THR A 35 10.78 -6.60 -10.36
CA THR A 35 11.03 -5.84 -11.57
C THR A 35 11.84 -4.59 -11.24
N VAL A 36 11.90 -3.63 -12.15
CA VAL A 36 12.57 -2.35 -11.94
C VAL A 36 11.58 -1.19 -12.00
N ASN A 37 11.95 -0.07 -11.47
CA ASN A 37 11.25 1.18 -11.71
C ASN A 37 11.37 1.53 -13.19
N PHE A 38 10.26 1.60 -13.93
CA PHE A 38 10.26 1.85 -15.37
C PHE A 38 10.73 3.26 -15.73
N ASP A 39 10.68 4.19 -14.79
CA ASP A 39 11.17 5.56 -14.96
C ASP A 39 12.66 5.70 -14.53
N ASP A 40 13.20 4.72 -13.76
CA ASP A 40 14.60 4.63 -13.32
C ASP A 40 15.04 3.16 -13.22
N PRO A 41 15.41 2.49 -14.33
CA PRO A 41 15.69 1.05 -14.37
C PRO A 41 16.88 0.57 -13.54
N GLY A 42 17.67 1.47 -12.97
CA GLY A 42 18.72 1.15 -12.00
C GLY A 42 18.20 0.85 -10.59
N THR A 43 16.90 1.01 -10.36
CA THR A 43 16.24 0.78 -9.08
C THR A 43 15.22 -0.35 -9.20
N TYR A 44 15.26 -1.33 -8.28
CA TYR A 44 14.21 -2.35 -8.23
C TYR A 44 12.82 -1.74 -7.97
N HIS A 45 11.79 -2.44 -8.45
CA HIS A 45 10.43 -2.31 -7.98
C HIS A 45 9.97 -3.67 -7.47
N LEU A 46 9.87 -3.80 -6.14
CA LEU A 46 9.50 -5.03 -5.45
C LEU A 46 8.05 -4.96 -5.02
N TYR A 47 7.28 -6.02 -5.28
CA TYR A 47 5.86 -6.09 -4.95
C TYR A 47 5.61 -7.26 -4.02
N TYR A 48 4.98 -6.99 -2.87
CA TYR A 48 4.58 -8.00 -1.89
C TYR A 48 3.06 -8.03 -1.79
N GLY A 49 2.49 -9.19 -1.56
CA GLY A 49 1.05 -9.33 -1.41
C GLY A 49 0.63 -10.70 -0.89
N ASP A 50 -0.59 -11.08 -1.22
CA ASP A 50 -1.08 -12.44 -1.06
C ASP A 50 -0.44 -13.41 -2.08
N GLY A 51 -1.00 -14.59 -2.26
CA GLY A 51 -0.47 -15.62 -3.18
C GLY A 51 -0.39 -15.19 -4.65
N SER A 52 -1.15 -14.20 -5.08
CA SER A 52 -1.26 -13.75 -6.48
C SER A 52 -1.04 -12.26 -6.70
N GLY A 53 -0.91 -11.47 -5.64
CA GLY A 53 -0.88 -10.01 -5.71
C GLY A 53 -2.24 -9.43 -6.05
N THR A 54 -3.27 -9.89 -5.34
CA THR A 54 -4.63 -9.38 -5.52
C THR A 54 -4.72 -7.90 -5.14
N PRO A 55 -5.40 -7.04 -5.92
CA PRO A 55 -5.65 -5.64 -5.53
C PRO A 55 -6.21 -5.53 -4.12
N GLY A 56 -5.65 -4.63 -3.32
CA GLY A 56 -5.95 -4.52 -1.88
C GLY A 56 -4.98 -5.27 -0.97
N THR A 57 -4.06 -6.06 -1.53
CA THR A 57 -3.03 -6.76 -0.74
C THR A 57 -1.61 -6.29 -1.04
N ILE A 58 -1.42 -5.47 -2.07
CA ILE A 58 -0.13 -5.19 -2.70
C ILE A 58 0.59 -4.03 -2.01
N LEU A 59 1.65 -4.32 -1.26
CA LEU A 59 2.61 -3.32 -0.79
C LEU A 59 3.86 -3.37 -1.67
N THR A 60 4.29 -2.21 -2.21
CA THR A 60 5.42 -2.17 -3.14
C THR A 60 6.53 -1.25 -2.67
N PHE A 61 7.75 -1.48 -3.13
CA PHE A 61 8.91 -0.68 -2.75
C PHE A 61 9.81 -0.32 -3.91
N PHE A 62 10.34 0.91 -3.84
CA PHE A 62 11.54 1.31 -4.53
C PHE A 62 12.72 1.30 -3.53
N PRO A 63 13.55 0.25 -3.52
CA PRO A 63 14.72 0.18 -2.63
C PRO A 63 15.84 1.08 -3.15
N ILE A 64 16.27 2.02 -2.32
CA ILE A 64 17.37 2.93 -2.61
C ILE A 64 18.42 2.75 -1.50
N ALA A 65 19.50 2.03 -1.79
CA ALA A 65 20.47 1.55 -0.79
C ALA A 65 21.02 2.64 0.14
N HIS A 66 21.17 3.86 -0.37
CA HIS A 66 21.75 5.00 0.34
C HIS A 66 20.73 6.12 0.61
N ALA A 67 19.44 5.84 0.51
CA ALA A 67 18.41 6.83 0.85
C ALA A 67 18.54 7.24 2.33
N GLY A 68 18.59 8.53 2.56
CA GLY A 68 18.42 9.06 3.92
C GLY A 68 17.00 8.78 4.44
N PRO A 69 16.79 8.77 5.76
CA PRO A 69 15.47 8.52 6.34
C PRO A 69 14.44 9.57 5.89
N GLY A 70 13.25 9.11 5.58
CA GLY A 70 12.07 9.96 5.41
C GLY A 70 11.66 10.63 6.70
N ARG A 71 10.78 11.59 6.61
CA ARG A 71 10.15 12.24 7.76
C ARG A 71 8.67 12.40 7.51
N VAL A 72 7.86 11.77 8.35
CA VAL A 72 6.41 11.95 8.31
C VAL A 72 6.06 13.40 8.67
N GLY A 73 5.18 14.00 7.89
CA GLY A 73 4.66 15.34 8.06
C GLY A 73 3.40 15.55 7.24
N ILE A 74 2.94 16.79 7.13
CA ILE A 74 1.78 17.13 6.30
C ILE A 74 2.03 16.70 4.86
N GLY A 75 1.01 16.08 4.23
CA GLY A 75 1.06 15.57 2.87
C GLY A 75 1.69 14.18 2.74
N GLU A 76 1.79 13.43 3.85
CA GLU A 76 2.35 12.07 3.85
C GLU A 76 1.36 11.04 4.39
N THR A 77 1.52 9.80 3.94
CA THR A 77 0.87 8.64 4.59
C THR A 77 1.62 8.35 5.90
N GLN A 78 0.92 8.51 7.01
CA GLN A 78 1.48 8.32 8.35
C GLN A 78 1.58 6.86 8.75
N GLU A 79 0.62 6.04 8.33
CA GLU A 79 0.48 4.63 8.73
C GLU A 79 -0.13 3.81 7.60
N THR A 80 0.38 2.61 7.37
CA THR A 80 -0.23 1.59 6.51
C THR A 80 -0.63 0.40 7.37
N ALA A 81 -1.91 0.05 7.36
CA ALA A 81 -2.48 -0.96 8.22
C ALA A 81 -2.92 -2.20 7.44
N PHE A 82 -2.60 -3.38 7.97
CA PHE A 82 -3.02 -4.69 7.47
C PHE A 82 -4.11 -5.29 8.36
N ARG A 83 -4.93 -6.14 7.77
CA ARG A 83 -5.96 -6.95 8.44
C ARG A 83 -5.36 -8.27 8.90
N VAL A 84 -5.70 -8.67 10.11
CA VAL A 84 -5.46 -10.02 10.63
C VAL A 84 -6.69 -10.49 11.40
N PRO A 85 -6.91 -11.80 11.55
CA PRO A 85 -7.92 -12.30 12.48
C PRO A 85 -7.74 -11.69 13.87
N ARG A 86 -8.83 -11.25 14.48
CA ARG A 86 -8.77 -10.56 15.79
C ARG A 86 -8.02 -11.36 16.85
N ALA A 87 -8.20 -12.67 16.86
CA ALA A 87 -7.52 -13.58 17.78
C ALA A 87 -6.00 -13.68 17.58
N SER A 88 -5.49 -13.22 16.42
CA SER A 88 -4.08 -13.34 16.06
C SER A 88 -3.18 -12.25 16.66
N LEU A 89 -3.74 -11.16 17.21
CA LEU A 89 -2.93 -10.01 17.70
C LEU A 89 -1.96 -10.40 18.83
N GLY A 90 -2.34 -11.34 19.71
CA GLY A 90 -1.44 -11.86 20.73
C GLY A 90 -0.27 -12.63 20.13
N TRP A 91 -0.53 -13.48 19.14
CA TRP A 91 0.51 -14.20 18.40
C TRP A 91 1.46 -13.23 17.67
N TRP A 92 0.94 -12.21 17.02
CA TRP A 92 1.73 -11.19 16.35
C TRP A 92 2.60 -10.38 17.31
N THR A 93 2.09 -10.05 18.50
CA THR A 93 2.90 -9.39 19.54
C THR A 93 4.11 -10.23 19.90
N HIS A 94 3.91 -11.54 20.14
CA HIS A 94 5.02 -12.46 20.44
C HIS A 94 6.00 -12.59 19.27
N ARG A 95 5.49 -12.68 18.02
CA ARG A 95 6.34 -12.76 16.84
C ARG A 95 7.21 -11.51 16.67
N LEU A 96 6.61 -10.30 16.77
CA LEU A 96 7.39 -9.06 16.65
C LEU A 96 8.47 -8.95 17.73
N VAL A 97 8.20 -9.40 18.95
CA VAL A 97 9.22 -9.50 20.01
C VAL A 97 10.32 -10.48 19.62
N ALA A 98 9.97 -11.69 19.17
CA ALA A 98 10.93 -12.71 18.78
C ALA A 98 11.82 -12.28 17.62
N GLU A 99 11.27 -11.54 16.66
CA GLU A 99 11.98 -10.98 15.52
C GLU A 99 12.70 -9.64 15.83
N GLY A 100 12.65 -9.16 17.07
CA GLY A 100 13.30 -7.91 17.47
C GLY A 100 12.70 -6.66 16.84
N VAL A 101 11.45 -6.73 16.39
CA VAL A 101 10.77 -5.62 15.73
C VAL A 101 10.23 -4.62 16.75
N ARG A 102 10.54 -3.34 16.56
CA ARG A 102 10.01 -2.26 17.40
C ARG A 102 8.51 -2.15 17.21
N HIS A 103 7.75 -2.33 18.28
CA HIS A 103 6.29 -2.22 18.30
C HIS A 103 5.78 -1.42 19.50
N GLU A 104 4.53 -0.99 19.42
CA GLU A 104 3.82 -0.27 20.49
C GLU A 104 2.90 -1.23 21.26
N ALA A 105 2.34 -0.79 22.36
CA ALA A 105 1.30 -1.54 23.05
C ALA A 105 0.03 -1.61 22.18
N LEU A 106 -0.77 -2.66 22.37
CA LEU A 106 -2.10 -2.76 21.76
C LEU A 106 -2.98 -1.58 22.22
N VAL A 107 -3.62 -0.94 21.26
CA VAL A 107 -4.55 0.18 21.48
C VAL A 107 -5.87 -0.07 20.76
N GLN A 108 -6.91 0.66 21.15
CA GLN A 108 -8.17 0.72 20.42
C GLN A 108 -8.16 1.97 19.53
N VAL A 109 -8.49 1.80 18.24
CA VAL A 109 -8.61 2.88 17.26
C VAL A 109 -9.91 2.66 16.50
N PHE A 110 -10.86 3.58 16.59
CA PHE A 110 -12.23 3.41 16.06
C PHE A 110 -12.89 2.08 16.51
N GLY A 111 -12.65 1.68 17.77
CA GLY A 111 -13.18 0.44 18.34
C GLY A 111 -12.49 -0.85 17.87
N GLU A 112 -11.42 -0.77 17.08
CA GLU A 112 -10.64 -1.91 16.59
C GLU A 112 -9.32 -2.04 17.33
N SER A 113 -8.96 -3.27 17.72
CA SER A 113 -7.68 -3.56 18.36
C SER A 113 -6.56 -3.44 17.33
N THR A 114 -5.60 -2.56 17.59
CA THR A 114 -4.52 -2.20 16.67
C THR A 114 -3.16 -2.36 17.32
N LEU A 115 -2.24 -3.07 16.66
CA LEU A 115 -0.85 -3.27 17.04
C LEU A 115 0.05 -2.52 16.06
N ARG A 116 0.67 -1.43 16.50
CA ARG A 116 1.59 -0.62 15.68
C ARG A 116 3.02 -1.09 15.82
N PHE A 117 3.74 -1.09 14.70
CA PHE A 117 5.15 -1.45 14.66
C PHE A 117 5.87 -0.70 13.53
N ARG A 118 7.18 -0.80 13.49
CA ARG A 118 7.98 -0.17 12.43
C ARG A 118 8.75 -1.20 11.64
N ASP A 119 8.80 -0.97 10.33
CA ASP A 119 9.69 -1.71 9.47
C ASP A 119 11.18 -1.30 9.72
N PRO A 120 12.15 -1.96 9.09
CA PRO A 120 13.59 -1.64 9.26
C PRO A 120 13.99 -0.23 8.85
N ASP A 121 13.21 0.45 8.02
CA ASP A 121 13.44 1.83 7.57
C ASP A 121 12.64 2.86 8.36
N GLY A 122 11.85 2.41 9.34
CA GLY A 122 11.06 3.26 10.24
C GLY A 122 9.66 3.58 9.74
N MET A 123 9.21 2.99 8.62
CA MET A 123 7.83 3.11 8.15
C MET A 123 6.86 2.59 9.21
N MET A 124 5.83 3.38 9.52
CA MET A 124 4.81 2.97 10.48
C MET A 124 3.81 2.02 9.83
N LEU A 125 3.76 0.82 10.37
CA LEU A 125 2.83 -0.23 10.00
C LEU A 125 1.90 -0.56 11.18
N ALA A 126 0.75 -1.13 10.87
CA ALA A 126 -0.18 -1.62 11.90
C ALA A 126 -0.80 -2.95 11.49
N LEU A 127 -1.13 -3.78 12.49
CA LEU A 127 -2.01 -4.93 12.35
C LEU A 127 -3.32 -4.61 13.07
N VAL A 128 -4.41 -4.68 12.35
CA VAL A 128 -5.76 -4.44 12.88
C VAL A 128 -6.49 -5.77 12.98
N GLY A 129 -6.96 -6.08 14.17
CA GLY A 129 -7.72 -7.30 14.45
C GLY A 129 -9.16 -7.18 13.98
N VAL A 130 -9.49 -7.84 12.87
CA VAL A 130 -10.81 -7.78 12.24
C VAL A 130 -11.58 -9.06 12.52
N ALA A 131 -12.85 -8.94 12.92
CA ALA A 131 -13.73 -10.09 13.08
C ALA A 131 -14.18 -10.61 11.70
N GLY A 132 -14.21 -11.93 11.52
CA GLY A 132 -14.52 -12.56 10.23
C GLY A 132 -13.33 -12.67 9.26
N ALA A 133 -12.20 -12.06 9.57
CA ALA A 133 -11.01 -12.18 8.74
C ALA A 133 -10.39 -13.60 8.78
N GLU A 134 -10.77 -14.43 9.74
CA GLU A 134 -10.40 -15.84 9.82
C GLU A 134 -10.92 -16.66 8.63
N ASP A 135 -12.05 -16.28 8.06
CA ASP A 135 -12.70 -16.96 6.93
C ASP A 135 -12.18 -16.43 5.55
N GLU A 136 -11.35 -15.39 5.55
CA GLU A 136 -10.78 -14.84 4.33
C GLU A 136 -9.59 -15.66 3.83
N PRO A 137 -9.38 -15.76 2.50
CA PRO A 137 -8.20 -16.40 1.94
C PRO A 137 -6.90 -15.82 2.50
N ALA A 138 -5.90 -16.65 2.70
CA ALA A 138 -4.59 -16.24 3.17
C ALA A 138 -3.48 -16.88 2.35
N PHE A 139 -2.44 -16.10 2.09
CA PHE A 139 -1.13 -16.66 1.77
C PHE A 139 -0.41 -16.92 3.09
N ALA A 140 0.14 -18.11 3.23
CA ALA A 140 0.82 -18.54 4.45
C ALA A 140 2.15 -19.21 4.08
N ASP A 141 3.23 -18.46 4.22
CA ASP A 141 4.59 -18.97 4.07
C ASP A 141 5.40 -18.57 5.32
N GLY A 142 5.80 -19.56 6.09
CA GLY A 142 6.50 -19.32 7.37
C GLY A 142 5.65 -18.72 8.49
N ILE A 143 4.36 -18.47 8.25
CA ILE A 143 3.37 -18.03 9.24
C ILE A 143 2.17 -18.97 9.21
N PRO A 144 1.64 -19.44 10.37
CA PRO A 144 0.42 -20.25 10.39
C PRO A 144 -0.74 -19.53 9.72
N ALA A 145 -1.51 -20.25 8.91
CA ALA A 145 -2.59 -19.67 8.09
C ALA A 145 -3.64 -18.91 8.93
N GLU A 146 -3.91 -19.38 10.15
CA GLU A 146 -4.84 -18.73 11.10
C GLU A 146 -4.35 -17.35 11.59
N HIS A 147 -3.06 -17.03 11.40
CA HIS A 147 -2.46 -15.75 11.80
C HIS A 147 -2.07 -14.87 10.62
N ALA A 148 -2.09 -15.40 9.40
CA ALA A 148 -1.60 -14.70 8.22
C ALA A 148 -2.36 -13.39 7.96
N ILE A 149 -1.66 -12.43 7.34
CA ILE A 149 -2.21 -11.15 6.90
C ILE A 149 -3.27 -11.40 5.80
N ARG A 150 -4.36 -10.62 5.85
CA ARG A 150 -5.51 -10.69 4.93
C ARG A 150 -5.59 -9.47 3.99
N GLY A 151 -4.45 -8.88 3.64
CA GLY A 151 -4.40 -7.65 2.85
C GLY A 151 -4.49 -6.39 3.70
N PHE A 152 -4.73 -5.24 3.05
CA PHE A 152 -4.81 -3.97 3.76
C PHE A 152 -6.11 -3.85 4.57
N HIS A 153 -5.99 -3.28 5.75
CA HIS A 153 -7.08 -2.62 6.43
C HIS A 153 -7.29 -1.23 5.80
N GLY A 154 -6.24 -0.41 5.77
CA GLY A 154 -6.28 0.91 5.20
C GLY A 154 -5.01 1.71 5.41
N VAL A 155 -5.12 3.03 5.20
CA VAL A 155 -4.04 3.99 5.43
C VAL A 155 -4.50 5.15 6.29
N THR A 156 -3.56 5.78 7.02
CA THR A 156 -3.77 7.06 7.70
C THR A 156 -2.97 8.15 7.02
N LEU A 157 -3.63 9.21 6.58
CA LEU A 157 -3.01 10.37 5.95
C LEU A 157 -2.86 11.51 6.97
N LEU A 158 -1.69 12.13 7.04
CA LEU A 158 -1.43 13.29 7.89
C LEU A 158 -1.58 14.58 7.07
N LEU A 159 -2.59 15.37 7.41
CA LEU A 159 -3.03 16.51 6.60
C LEU A 159 -3.10 17.79 7.42
N ALA A 160 -3.01 18.95 6.78
CA ALA A 160 -3.32 20.22 7.43
C ALA A 160 -4.83 20.29 7.76
N GLU A 161 -5.67 19.92 6.81
CA GLU A 161 -7.13 19.84 6.92
C GLU A 161 -7.67 18.62 6.17
N ALA A 162 -8.77 18.06 6.64
CA ALA A 162 -9.32 16.83 6.07
C ALA A 162 -10.35 17.06 4.96
N GLY A 163 -11.03 18.21 4.96
CA GLY A 163 -12.20 18.45 4.10
C GLY A 163 -11.97 18.25 2.61
N PRO A 164 -10.95 18.88 2.00
CA PRO A 164 -10.71 18.72 0.57
C PRO A 164 -10.39 17.29 0.15
N THR A 165 -9.59 16.57 0.95
CA THR A 165 -9.27 15.16 0.70
C THR A 165 -10.49 14.26 0.89
N ALA A 166 -11.31 14.51 1.92
CA ALA A 166 -12.55 13.77 2.15
C ALA A 166 -13.51 13.92 0.96
N ALA A 167 -13.65 15.12 0.41
CA ALA A 167 -14.51 15.38 -0.75
C ALA A 167 -14.11 14.53 -1.98
N ILE A 168 -12.81 14.34 -2.21
CA ILE A 168 -12.30 13.48 -3.28
C ILE A 168 -12.59 12.00 -2.99
N LEU A 169 -12.30 11.54 -1.77
CA LEU A 169 -12.56 10.16 -1.37
C LEU A 169 -14.05 9.80 -1.49
N GLU A 170 -14.92 10.71 -1.09
CA GLU A 170 -16.37 10.51 -1.19
C GLU A 170 -16.89 10.68 -2.62
N GLY A 171 -16.49 11.77 -3.26
CA GLY A 171 -16.98 12.16 -4.58
C GLY A 171 -16.48 11.25 -5.70
N VAL A 172 -15.20 10.89 -5.72
CA VAL A 172 -14.58 10.14 -6.82
C VAL A 172 -14.49 8.65 -6.49
N PHE A 173 -14.01 8.29 -5.30
CA PHE A 173 -13.75 6.91 -4.93
C PHE A 173 -14.88 6.22 -4.15
N GLY A 174 -15.98 6.94 -3.84
CA GLY A 174 -17.17 6.35 -3.22
C GLY A 174 -17.02 5.94 -1.77
N PHE A 175 -15.98 6.42 -1.09
CA PHE A 175 -15.85 6.28 0.36
C PHE A 175 -16.95 7.06 1.09
N ARG A 176 -17.20 6.71 2.35
CA ARG A 176 -18.15 7.43 3.21
C ARG A 176 -17.55 7.57 4.60
N GLU A 177 -17.79 8.70 5.24
CA GLU A 177 -17.43 8.89 6.63
C GLU A 177 -18.19 7.90 7.51
N THR A 178 -17.47 7.14 8.35
CA THR A 178 -18.00 6.14 9.28
C THR A 178 -17.73 6.47 10.74
N GLY A 179 -16.79 7.38 11.04
CA GLY A 179 -16.51 7.75 12.41
C GLY A 179 -15.51 8.88 12.57
N ARG A 180 -15.45 9.41 13.80
CA ARG A 180 -14.49 10.44 14.21
C ARG A 180 -13.90 10.11 15.58
N GLU A 181 -12.57 10.25 15.71
CA GLU A 181 -11.85 10.18 16.99
C GLU A 181 -10.83 11.32 17.06
N GLY A 182 -11.06 12.28 17.97
CA GLY A 182 -10.21 13.47 18.08
C GLY A 182 -10.14 14.25 16.76
N SER A 183 -8.93 14.39 16.21
CA SER A 183 -8.69 15.05 14.91
C SER A 183 -8.73 14.09 13.71
N ALA A 184 -9.05 12.81 13.93
CA ALA A 184 -9.11 11.80 12.89
C ALA A 184 -10.53 11.55 12.42
N ILE A 185 -10.70 11.44 11.08
CA ILE A 185 -11.94 11.08 10.41
C ILE A 185 -11.68 9.76 9.67
N ARG A 186 -12.51 8.74 9.93
CA ARG A 186 -12.49 7.47 9.20
C ARG A 186 -13.48 7.53 8.05
N LEU A 187 -12.98 7.23 6.84
CA LEU A 187 -13.83 6.99 5.67
C LEU A 187 -13.64 5.53 5.23
N GLU A 188 -14.75 4.91 4.81
CA GLU A 188 -14.73 3.50 4.39
C GLU A 188 -15.46 3.31 3.07
N SER A 189 -14.92 2.43 2.21
CA SER A 189 -15.55 1.96 0.99
C SER A 189 -16.39 0.71 1.29
N GLY A 190 -17.59 0.62 0.68
CA GLY A 190 -18.45 -0.54 0.86
C GLY A 190 -19.19 -0.64 2.18
N ALA A 191 -19.17 0.41 3.00
CA ALA A 191 -19.85 0.47 4.31
C ALA A 191 -21.38 0.16 4.28
N LYS A 192 -21.99 0.09 3.10
CA LYS A 192 -23.41 -0.31 2.96
C LYS A 192 -23.66 -1.81 3.18
N ASP A 193 -22.60 -2.63 3.09
CA ASP A 193 -22.71 -4.09 3.04
C ASP A 193 -22.17 -4.80 4.30
N GLY A 194 -21.94 -4.06 5.39
CA GLY A 194 -21.69 -4.67 6.69
C GLY A 194 -20.25 -4.71 7.18
N GLY A 195 -19.34 -3.90 6.68
CA GLY A 195 -17.99 -3.75 7.23
C GLY A 195 -16.95 -3.33 6.18
N PRO A 196 -15.78 -2.84 6.63
CA PRO A 196 -14.72 -2.42 5.72
C PRO A 196 -14.19 -3.62 4.93
N LYS A 197 -14.16 -3.49 3.60
CA LYS A 197 -13.55 -4.45 2.67
C LYS A 197 -12.02 -4.40 2.79
N ILE A 198 -11.34 -5.36 2.18
CA ILE A 198 -9.88 -5.35 2.03
C ILE A 198 -9.47 -4.03 1.36
N GLY A 199 -8.56 -3.26 2.00
CA GLY A 199 -8.15 -1.92 1.55
C GLY A 199 -9.24 -0.86 1.63
N GLY A 200 -10.31 -1.11 2.37
CA GLY A 200 -11.50 -0.27 2.39
C GLY A 200 -11.46 0.93 3.33
N ALA A 201 -10.44 1.14 4.13
CA ALA A 201 -10.41 2.23 5.10
C ALA A 201 -9.35 3.30 4.76
N VAL A 202 -9.74 4.57 4.85
CA VAL A 202 -8.82 5.72 4.83
C VAL A 202 -9.12 6.60 6.04
N THR A 203 -8.10 6.83 6.87
CA THR A 203 -8.19 7.73 8.01
C THR A 203 -7.50 9.05 7.68
N LEU A 204 -8.20 10.16 7.79
CA LEU A 204 -7.68 11.51 7.61
C LEU A 204 -7.41 12.12 8.98
N ARG A 205 -6.14 12.38 9.30
CA ARG A 205 -5.73 13.03 10.53
C ARG A 205 -5.35 14.48 10.26
N ALA A 206 -6.25 15.40 10.62
CA ALA A 206 -6.02 16.84 10.49
C ALA A 206 -5.27 17.37 11.71
N VAL A 207 -4.11 18.00 11.47
CA VAL A 207 -3.23 18.51 12.55
C VAL A 207 -2.96 20.02 12.46
N GLY A 208 -3.65 20.72 11.54
CA GLY A 208 -3.43 22.15 11.29
C GLY A 208 -2.04 22.41 10.70
N GLN A 209 -1.43 23.52 11.10
CA GLN A 209 -0.09 23.88 10.65
C GLN A 209 0.96 23.01 11.34
N PHE A 210 1.67 22.21 10.56
CA PHE A 210 2.74 21.34 11.02
C PHE A 210 3.84 21.29 9.94
N LEU A 211 4.96 20.65 10.24
CA LEU A 211 6.06 20.50 9.28
C LEU A 211 5.61 19.62 8.10
N PRO A 212 5.97 20.00 6.85
CA PRO A 212 5.73 19.14 5.70
C PRO A 212 6.51 17.84 5.80
N GLY A 213 5.99 16.80 5.18
CA GLY A 213 6.71 15.55 5.00
C GLY A 213 7.98 15.71 4.18
N ARG A 214 8.86 14.72 4.25
CA ARG A 214 10.06 14.61 3.41
C ARG A 214 10.24 13.16 2.98
N ALA A 215 10.23 12.93 1.68
CA ALA A 215 10.48 11.63 1.10
C ALA A 215 11.87 11.09 1.49
N GLY A 216 11.96 9.78 1.67
CA GLY A 216 13.17 9.05 2.01
C GLY A 216 12.83 7.62 2.44
N ALA A 217 13.84 6.85 2.85
CA ALA A 217 13.63 5.48 3.32
C ALA A 217 12.59 5.47 4.46
N GLY A 218 11.62 4.56 4.38
CA GLY A 218 10.51 4.44 5.33
C GLY A 218 9.35 5.41 5.09
N SER A 219 9.30 6.15 3.97
CA SER A 219 8.15 6.97 3.60
C SER A 219 7.32 6.32 2.49
N VAL A 220 6.01 6.53 2.51
CA VAL A 220 5.13 6.15 1.41
C VAL A 220 5.30 7.13 0.27
N HIS A 221 5.46 6.60 -0.95
CA HIS A 221 5.56 7.40 -2.18
C HIS A 221 4.17 7.78 -2.68
N HIS A 222 3.25 6.82 -2.76
CA HIS A 222 1.87 7.04 -3.18
C HIS A 222 0.91 5.95 -2.66
N VAL A 223 -0.37 6.29 -2.66
CA VAL A 223 -1.48 5.37 -2.40
C VAL A 223 -2.29 5.25 -3.68
N ALA A 224 -2.47 4.02 -4.17
CA ALA A 224 -3.27 3.74 -5.37
C ALA A 224 -4.66 3.25 -5.00
N PHE A 225 -5.68 3.80 -5.64
CA PHE A 225 -7.07 3.38 -5.54
C PHE A 225 -7.47 2.57 -6.76
N ARG A 226 -8.39 1.63 -6.56
CA ARG A 226 -8.84 0.68 -7.60
C ARG A 226 -9.77 1.33 -8.61
N ALA A 227 -9.57 0.96 -9.87
CA ALA A 227 -10.57 1.04 -10.93
C ALA A 227 -10.69 -0.35 -11.56
N ALA A 228 -11.91 -0.83 -11.82
CA ALA A 228 -12.11 -2.16 -12.39
C ALA A 228 -11.51 -2.28 -13.81
N ASP A 229 -11.55 -1.18 -14.57
CA ASP A 229 -11.07 -1.12 -15.95
C ASP A 229 -10.69 0.31 -16.38
N ASP A 230 -10.27 0.45 -17.65
CA ASP A 230 -9.89 1.73 -18.24
C ASP A 230 -11.05 2.74 -18.29
N ALA A 231 -12.26 2.27 -18.49
CA ALA A 231 -13.42 3.16 -18.61
C ALA A 231 -13.76 3.79 -17.25
N GLU A 232 -13.71 3.01 -16.18
CA GLU A 232 -13.90 3.52 -14.83
C GLU A 232 -12.75 4.45 -14.42
N GLN A 233 -11.49 4.08 -14.74
CA GLN A 233 -10.33 4.93 -14.50
C GLN A 233 -10.47 6.30 -15.19
N ALA A 234 -10.87 6.31 -16.47
CA ALA A 234 -11.08 7.53 -17.25
C ALA A 234 -12.21 8.39 -16.65
N ALA A 235 -13.31 7.78 -16.22
CA ALA A 235 -14.42 8.49 -15.57
C ALA A 235 -14.00 9.11 -14.23
N MET A 236 -13.20 8.42 -13.43
CA MET A 236 -12.63 8.96 -12.18
C MET A 236 -11.69 10.14 -12.48
N ALA A 237 -10.81 10.02 -13.48
CA ALA A 237 -9.89 11.08 -13.89
C ALA A 237 -10.64 12.33 -14.39
N GLU A 238 -11.72 12.15 -15.17
CA GLU A 238 -12.57 13.24 -15.61
C GLU A 238 -13.27 13.95 -14.45
N ARG A 239 -13.76 13.22 -13.45
CA ARG A 239 -14.35 13.81 -12.26
C ARG A 239 -13.36 14.61 -11.43
N LEU A 240 -12.12 14.11 -11.28
CA LEU A 240 -11.04 14.87 -10.62
C LEU A 240 -10.79 16.19 -11.31
N ALA A 241 -10.79 16.23 -12.65
CA ALA A 241 -10.58 17.45 -13.41
C ALA A 241 -11.79 18.39 -13.36
N SER A 242 -12.99 17.88 -13.63
CA SER A 242 -14.20 18.70 -13.80
C SER A 242 -14.83 19.14 -12.49
N GLU A 243 -14.85 18.30 -11.46
CA GLU A 243 -15.51 18.58 -10.18
C GLU A 243 -14.54 19.16 -9.14
N HIS A 244 -13.24 18.78 -9.20
CA HIS A 244 -12.24 19.18 -8.21
C HIS A 244 -11.12 20.09 -8.77
N GLY A 245 -11.08 20.32 -10.08
CA GLY A 245 -10.08 21.20 -10.72
C GLY A 245 -8.65 20.65 -10.65
N LEU A 246 -8.49 19.34 -10.50
CA LEU A 246 -7.18 18.70 -10.35
C LEU A 246 -6.61 18.27 -11.70
N SER A 247 -5.30 18.49 -11.87
CA SER A 247 -4.57 17.95 -13.01
C SER A 247 -4.20 16.50 -12.75
N VAL A 248 -4.51 15.64 -13.70
CA VAL A 248 -4.14 14.23 -13.69
C VAL A 248 -3.16 13.93 -14.82
N THR A 249 -2.29 12.93 -14.67
CA THR A 249 -1.39 12.51 -15.75
C THR A 249 -2.15 11.79 -16.84
N GLU A 250 -1.53 11.64 -18.00
CA GLU A 250 -1.95 10.65 -18.98
C GLU A 250 -1.87 9.24 -18.37
N GLN A 251 -2.69 8.32 -18.91
CA GLN A 251 -2.62 6.91 -18.52
C GLN A 251 -1.25 6.33 -18.87
N ARG A 252 -0.64 5.63 -17.92
CA ARG A 252 0.65 4.96 -18.07
C ARG A 252 0.47 3.45 -17.96
N ASP A 253 1.00 2.72 -18.91
CA ASP A 253 1.11 1.27 -18.84
C ASP A 253 2.23 0.89 -17.87
N ARG A 254 1.87 0.18 -16.78
CA ARG A 254 2.79 -0.36 -15.79
C ARG A 254 2.97 -1.87 -15.92
N ASN A 255 2.61 -2.44 -17.06
CA ASN A 255 2.67 -3.86 -17.40
C ASN A 255 1.64 -4.73 -16.63
N TYR A 256 1.48 -4.51 -15.34
CA TYR A 256 0.60 -5.29 -14.45
C TYR A 256 -0.74 -4.61 -14.19
N PHE A 257 -0.81 -3.33 -14.42
CA PHE A 257 -1.98 -2.45 -14.31
C PHE A 257 -1.70 -1.16 -15.09
N ARG A 258 -2.74 -0.37 -15.33
CA ARG A 258 -2.62 0.96 -15.90
C ARG A 258 -2.86 2.01 -14.85
N SER A 259 -2.11 3.10 -14.91
CA SER A 259 -2.03 4.10 -13.84
C SER A 259 -2.28 5.51 -14.32
N VAL A 260 -3.03 6.27 -13.54
CA VAL A 260 -3.16 7.73 -13.64
C VAL A 260 -2.79 8.32 -12.29
N TYR A 261 -1.96 9.34 -12.28
CA TYR A 261 -1.45 9.96 -11.04
C TYR A 261 -1.98 11.39 -10.87
N PHE A 262 -2.22 11.77 -9.65
CA PHE A 262 -2.53 13.15 -9.28
C PHE A 262 -2.10 13.44 -7.84
N ARG A 263 -1.85 14.72 -7.55
CA ARG A 263 -1.58 15.14 -6.18
C ARG A 263 -2.88 15.71 -5.61
N GLU A 264 -3.38 15.05 -4.56
CA GLU A 264 -4.58 15.51 -3.88
C GLU A 264 -4.30 16.80 -3.07
N PRO A 265 -5.32 17.59 -2.67
CA PRO A 265 -5.13 18.92 -2.06
C PRO A 265 -4.31 18.94 -0.78
N GLY A 266 -4.32 17.84 -0.01
CA GLY A 266 -3.51 17.70 1.20
C GLY A 266 -2.03 17.44 0.96
N GLY A 267 -1.64 17.20 -0.31
CA GLY A 267 -0.26 17.02 -0.74
C GLY A 267 0.15 15.55 -0.95
N VAL A 268 -0.69 14.58 -0.62
CA VAL A 268 -0.39 13.16 -0.84
C VAL A 268 -0.49 12.82 -2.33
N LEU A 269 0.46 12.05 -2.85
CA LEU A 269 0.38 11.54 -4.22
C LEU A 269 -0.60 10.36 -4.26
N PHE A 270 -1.66 10.51 -5.05
CA PHE A 270 -2.63 9.46 -5.32
C PHE A 270 -2.45 8.90 -6.73
N GLU A 271 -2.82 7.64 -6.87
CA GLU A 271 -2.88 6.92 -8.13
C GLU A 271 -4.27 6.32 -8.31
N ILE A 272 -4.72 6.17 -9.54
CA ILE A 272 -5.85 5.31 -9.90
C ILE A 272 -5.27 4.17 -10.71
N ALA A 273 -5.36 2.93 -10.21
CA ALA A 273 -4.81 1.75 -10.86
C ALA A 273 -5.93 0.79 -11.29
N THR A 274 -5.82 0.24 -12.51
CA THR A 274 -6.76 -0.79 -12.98
C THR A 274 -6.44 -2.15 -12.35
N ASP A 275 -7.45 -2.97 -12.08
CA ASP A 275 -7.27 -4.31 -11.51
C ASP A 275 -6.56 -5.29 -12.47
N ALA A 276 -6.70 -5.08 -13.78
CA ALA A 276 -6.14 -5.93 -14.82
C ALA A 276 -4.90 -5.31 -15.47
N PRO A 277 -3.98 -6.15 -16.04
CA PRO A 277 -4.05 -7.60 -16.22
C PRO A 277 -3.56 -8.45 -15.03
N GLY A 278 -2.90 -7.85 -14.03
CA GLY A 278 -2.33 -8.55 -12.89
C GLY A 278 -0.94 -9.15 -13.13
N PHE A 279 -0.36 -9.75 -12.09
CA PHE A 279 1.05 -10.16 -12.09
C PHE A 279 1.36 -11.43 -12.87
N ALA A 280 0.36 -12.27 -13.16
CA ALA A 280 0.56 -13.51 -13.91
C ALA A 280 0.69 -13.30 -15.44
N VAL A 281 0.70 -12.06 -15.91
CA VAL A 281 0.78 -11.73 -17.34
C VAL A 281 2.11 -12.15 -17.98
N ASP A 282 3.20 -12.20 -17.20
CA ASP A 282 4.56 -12.50 -17.68
C ASP A 282 5.30 -13.59 -16.88
N GLU A 283 4.65 -14.17 -15.88
CA GLU A 283 5.15 -15.30 -15.07
C GLU A 283 4.00 -16.24 -14.71
N PRO A 284 4.23 -17.57 -14.65
CA PRO A 284 3.26 -18.50 -14.06
C PRO A 284 2.97 -18.14 -12.61
N ALA A 285 1.72 -18.34 -12.17
CA ALA A 285 1.28 -18.00 -10.82
C ALA A 285 2.12 -18.68 -9.72
N GLU A 286 2.61 -19.89 -9.97
CA GLU A 286 3.41 -20.68 -9.04
C GLU A 286 4.81 -20.06 -8.80
N SER A 287 5.37 -19.38 -9.81
CA SER A 287 6.73 -18.83 -9.80
C SER A 287 6.79 -17.31 -9.72
N LEU A 288 5.67 -16.64 -9.38
CA LEU A 288 5.65 -15.18 -9.22
C LEU A 288 6.77 -14.71 -8.27
N GLY A 289 7.49 -13.66 -8.70
CA GLY A 289 8.54 -12.99 -7.94
C GLY A 289 9.89 -13.70 -7.89
N GLN A 290 10.02 -14.90 -8.48
CA GLN A 290 11.29 -15.64 -8.46
C GLN A 290 12.34 -15.05 -9.41
N ALA A 291 11.93 -14.62 -10.61
CA ALA A 291 12.81 -14.04 -11.61
C ALA A 291 12.69 -12.52 -11.71
N LEU A 292 13.76 -11.84 -12.14
CA LEU A 292 13.67 -10.45 -12.57
C LEU A 292 12.88 -10.37 -13.88
N LYS A 293 11.76 -9.67 -13.87
CA LYS A 293 10.93 -9.41 -15.05
C LYS A 293 11.16 -7.98 -15.52
N LEU A 294 11.30 -7.81 -16.81
CA LEU A 294 11.42 -6.51 -17.45
C LEU A 294 10.31 -6.35 -18.49
N PRO A 295 9.73 -5.15 -18.65
CA PRO A 295 8.84 -4.90 -19.77
C PRO A 295 9.60 -4.99 -21.11
N ALA A 296 8.87 -5.27 -22.18
CA ALA A 296 9.47 -5.52 -23.50
C ALA A 296 10.45 -4.42 -23.98
N PHE A 297 10.17 -3.17 -23.65
CA PHE A 297 11.04 -2.05 -24.04
C PHE A 297 12.38 -1.97 -23.24
N LEU A 298 12.49 -2.63 -22.08
CA LEU A 298 13.70 -2.70 -21.27
C LEU A 298 14.49 -4.01 -21.49
N GLU A 299 13.88 -5.05 -22.06
CA GLU A 299 14.55 -6.34 -22.32
C GLU A 299 15.86 -6.21 -23.11
N PRO A 300 15.99 -5.35 -24.15
CA PRO A 300 17.27 -5.14 -24.83
C PRO A 300 18.40 -4.64 -23.94
N HIS A 301 18.06 -4.06 -22.79
CA HIS A 301 19.02 -3.50 -21.81
C HIS A 301 19.23 -4.40 -20.59
N ARG A 302 18.68 -5.62 -20.56
CA ARG A 302 18.73 -6.54 -19.41
C ARG A 302 20.10 -6.66 -18.77
N ALA A 303 21.13 -6.98 -19.55
CA ALA A 303 22.47 -7.18 -19.02
C ALA A 303 23.05 -5.94 -18.33
N SER A 304 22.79 -4.74 -18.85
CA SER A 304 23.24 -3.50 -18.23
C SER A 304 22.44 -3.15 -16.98
N ILE A 305 21.14 -3.46 -16.95
CA ILE A 305 20.27 -3.29 -15.79
C ILE A 305 20.73 -4.23 -14.67
N GLU A 306 20.87 -5.53 -14.95
CA GLU A 306 21.30 -6.52 -13.97
C GLU A 306 22.69 -6.20 -13.38
N ALA A 307 23.59 -5.60 -14.17
CA ALA A 307 24.91 -5.23 -13.70
C ALA A 307 24.94 -4.11 -12.64
N VAL A 308 23.91 -3.28 -12.58
CA VAL A 308 23.82 -2.16 -11.61
C VAL A 308 22.87 -2.43 -10.44
N LEU A 309 21.96 -3.41 -10.59
CA LEU A 309 21.04 -3.77 -9.52
C LEU A 309 21.78 -4.46 -8.36
N PRO A 310 21.50 -4.09 -7.10
CA PRO A 310 22.11 -4.77 -5.96
C PRO A 310 21.63 -6.23 -5.87
N ALA A 311 22.46 -7.11 -5.32
CA ALA A 311 22.03 -8.47 -5.04
C ALA A 311 20.81 -8.45 -4.08
N VAL A 312 19.78 -9.19 -4.46
CA VAL A 312 18.65 -9.53 -3.60
C VAL A 312 18.77 -11.02 -3.33
N ALA A 313 19.02 -11.38 -2.08
CA ALA A 313 19.22 -12.77 -1.67
C ALA A 313 17.93 -13.58 -1.82
#